data_360e67761091c70910a94d78cc323850
#
_entry.id   360e67761091c70910a94d78cc323850
#
_cell.length_a   1.000
_cell.length_b   1.000
_cell.length_c   1.000
_cell.angle_alpha   90.00
_cell.angle_beta   90.00
_cell.angle_gamma   90.00
#
_symmetry.space_group_name_H-M   'P 1'
#
loop_
_entity.id
_entity.type
_entity.pdbx_description
1 polymer ?
#
loop_
_entity_poly.entity_id
_entity_poly.type
_entity_poly.pdbx_seq_one_letter_code
_entity_poly.pdbx_strand_id
1 'polypeptide(L)'
;MKKVVLLWLILLSSSYEVQAQQESQKPQLRHVVLFGWKEGTKPATIDKVVTAFRNLEHKIELIQAFEWGVNNSPENLSNGLTHCFTITFNSEADRDAYLTHPDHKAFVALLNPAPDKVTVVDYWATK
;
A
#
# COMPACT_ATOMS: atom_id res chain seq x y z
N MET A 1 -40.75 56.73 -38.37
CA MET A 1 -39.47 56.57 -37.62
C MET A 1 -39.59 55.35 -36.76
N LYS A 2 -38.89 54.29 -37.20
CA LYS A 2 -38.88 52.99 -36.49
C LYS A 2 -37.74 53.01 -35.48
N LYS A 3 -38.10 52.97 -34.16
CA LYS A 3 -37.13 52.86 -33.07
C LYS A 3 -36.68 51.40 -32.98
N VAL A 4 -35.42 51.13 -33.32
CA VAL A 4 -34.79 49.83 -33.09
C VAL A 4 -34.33 49.79 -31.65
N VAL A 5 -34.99 48.97 -30.83
CA VAL A 5 -34.55 48.67 -29.46
C VAL A 5 -33.53 47.54 -29.57
N LEU A 6 -32.27 47.89 -29.33
CA LEU A 6 -31.17 46.92 -29.29
C LEU A 6 -31.17 46.25 -27.91
N LEU A 7 -31.66 45.01 -27.85
CA LEU A 7 -31.64 44.21 -26.63
C LEU A 7 -30.23 43.67 -26.44
N TRP A 8 -29.48 44.19 -25.46
CA TRP A 8 -28.20 43.62 -25.03
C TRP A 8 -28.46 42.40 -24.16
N LEU A 9 -28.29 41.22 -24.71
CA LEU A 9 -28.23 39.98 -23.95
C LEU A 9 -26.84 39.88 -23.27
N ILE A 10 -26.81 40.21 -21.98
CA ILE A 10 -25.65 39.96 -21.14
C ILE A 10 -25.65 38.47 -20.83
N LEU A 11 -24.80 37.73 -21.54
CA LEU A 11 -24.45 36.35 -21.21
C LEU A 11 -23.58 36.39 -19.94
N LEU A 12 -24.20 36.19 -18.80
CA LEU A 12 -23.49 35.83 -17.56
C LEU A 12 -22.96 34.40 -17.72
N SER A 13 -21.73 34.29 -18.22
CA SER A 13 -20.97 33.04 -18.12
C SER A 13 -20.59 32.83 -16.65
N SER A 14 -21.39 32.07 -15.92
CA SER A 14 -21.03 31.57 -14.61
C SER A 14 -19.89 30.60 -14.80
N SER A 15 -18.66 31.08 -14.61
CA SER A 15 -17.50 30.23 -14.46
C SER A 15 -17.66 29.47 -13.14
N TYR A 16 -18.16 28.25 -13.21
CA TYR A 16 -18.06 27.33 -12.09
C TYR A 16 -16.60 26.94 -11.97
N GLU A 17 -15.87 27.65 -11.12
CA GLU A 17 -14.59 27.17 -10.63
C GLU A 17 -14.87 25.89 -9.82
N VAL A 18 -14.65 24.75 -10.47
CA VAL A 18 -14.53 23.47 -9.77
C VAL A 18 -13.21 23.56 -8.99
N GLN A 19 -13.29 24.11 -7.80
CA GLN A 19 -12.26 23.95 -6.79
C GLN A 19 -12.25 22.46 -6.44
N ALA A 20 -11.40 21.70 -7.14
CA ALA A 20 -11.02 20.38 -6.68
C ALA A 20 -10.39 20.61 -5.30
N GLN A 21 -11.18 20.38 -4.25
CA GLN A 21 -10.67 20.27 -2.90
C GLN A 21 -9.67 19.12 -2.94
N GLN A 22 -8.41 19.48 -3.00
CA GLN A 22 -7.31 18.59 -2.75
C GLN A 22 -7.40 18.29 -1.25
N GLU A 23 -8.25 17.31 -0.92
CA GLU A 23 -8.32 16.74 0.40
C GLU A 23 -6.89 16.27 0.69
N SER A 24 -6.22 16.99 1.59
CA SER A 24 -4.88 16.59 2.03
C SER A 24 -5.06 15.24 2.71
N GLN A 25 -4.81 14.19 1.96
CA GLN A 25 -4.88 12.83 2.50
C GLN A 25 -3.94 12.78 3.70
N LYS A 26 -4.50 12.41 4.85
CA LYS A 26 -3.69 12.22 6.06
C LYS A 26 -2.53 11.29 5.74
N PRO A 27 -1.32 11.59 6.23
CA PRO A 27 -0.20 10.68 6.07
C PRO A 27 -0.60 9.28 6.50
N GLN A 28 -0.23 8.29 5.71
CA GLN A 28 -0.48 6.88 6.02
C GLN A 28 0.82 6.19 6.36
N LEU A 29 0.77 5.30 7.35
CA LEU A 29 1.91 4.50 7.76
C LEU A 29 2.13 3.36 6.76
N ARG A 30 3.35 3.19 6.32
CA ARG A 30 3.79 2.04 5.51
C ARG A 30 4.59 1.09 6.41
N HIS A 31 4.23 -0.17 6.35
CA HIS A 31 4.95 -1.28 6.94
C HIS A 31 5.47 -2.13 5.79
N VAL A 32 6.77 -2.00 5.52
CA VAL A 32 7.42 -2.67 4.39
C VAL A 32 8.19 -3.87 4.90
N VAL A 33 7.87 -5.04 4.36
CA VAL A 33 8.48 -6.31 4.71
C VAL A 33 9.15 -6.91 3.47
N LEU A 34 10.44 -7.23 3.59
CA LEU A 34 11.19 -7.83 2.51
C LEU A 34 11.66 -9.23 2.92
N PHE A 35 11.49 -10.18 2.01
CA PHE A 35 11.95 -11.57 2.19
C PHE A 35 13.05 -11.93 1.21
N GLY A 36 14.03 -12.67 1.73
CA GLY A 36 15.00 -13.42 0.95
C GLY A 36 14.92 -14.91 1.31
N TRP A 37 15.14 -15.76 0.32
CA TRP A 37 15.01 -17.22 0.46
C TRP A 37 16.37 -17.89 0.35
N LYS A 38 16.56 -18.99 1.08
CA LYS A 38 17.72 -19.85 0.87
C LYS A 38 17.75 -20.40 -0.53
N GLU A 39 18.95 -20.56 -1.07
CA GLU A 39 19.13 -21.31 -2.31
C GLU A 39 18.49 -22.70 -2.20
N GLY A 40 17.78 -23.10 -3.25
CA GLY A 40 17.07 -24.40 -3.27
C GLY A 40 15.71 -24.38 -2.54
N THR A 41 15.24 -23.26 -1.99
CA THR A 41 13.87 -23.17 -1.46
C THR A 41 12.87 -23.51 -2.57
N LYS A 42 11.99 -24.48 -2.30
CA LYS A 42 11.00 -24.95 -3.28
C LYS A 42 10.00 -23.83 -3.60
N PRO A 43 9.65 -23.62 -4.88
CA PRO A 43 8.63 -22.65 -5.28
C PRO A 43 7.32 -22.78 -4.50
N ALA A 44 6.85 -23.99 -4.27
CA ALA A 44 5.64 -24.24 -3.49
C ALA A 44 5.72 -23.74 -2.03
N THR A 45 6.90 -23.72 -1.43
CA THR A 45 7.12 -23.15 -0.09
C THR A 45 7.01 -21.62 -0.14
N ILE A 46 7.60 -21.00 -1.15
CA ILE A 46 7.52 -19.56 -1.37
C ILE A 46 6.05 -19.16 -1.60
N ASP A 47 5.36 -19.84 -2.51
CA ASP A 47 3.97 -19.59 -2.84
C ASP A 47 3.04 -19.70 -1.62
N LYS A 48 3.29 -20.70 -0.76
CA LYS A 48 2.55 -20.88 0.48
C LYS A 48 2.69 -19.67 1.41
N VAL A 49 3.91 -19.19 1.61
CA VAL A 49 4.17 -18.02 2.48
C VAL A 49 3.56 -16.75 1.86
N VAL A 50 3.78 -16.51 0.58
CA VAL A 50 3.26 -15.34 -0.13
C VAL A 50 1.73 -15.32 -0.08
N THR A 51 1.08 -16.45 -0.35
CA THR A 51 -0.39 -16.57 -0.30
C THR A 51 -0.92 -16.32 1.11
N ALA A 52 -0.28 -16.90 2.13
CA ALA A 52 -0.69 -16.70 3.51
C ALA A 52 -0.55 -15.23 3.94
N PHE A 53 0.53 -14.55 3.51
CA PHE A 53 0.74 -13.14 3.83
C PHE A 53 -0.33 -12.26 3.17
N ARG A 54 -0.57 -12.45 1.88
CA ARG A 54 -1.61 -11.72 1.14
C ARG A 54 -2.99 -11.89 1.74
N ASN A 55 -3.31 -13.08 2.23
CA ASN A 55 -4.61 -13.37 2.83
C ASN A 55 -4.87 -12.59 4.12
N LEU A 56 -3.86 -12.00 4.76
CA LEU A 56 -4.06 -11.16 5.95
C LEU A 56 -4.91 -9.93 5.65
N GLU A 57 -4.84 -9.38 4.43
CA GLU A 57 -5.69 -8.26 4.00
C GLU A 57 -7.18 -8.55 4.18
N HIS A 58 -7.59 -9.81 3.98
CA HIS A 58 -8.98 -10.22 4.10
C HIS A 58 -9.38 -10.67 5.51
N LYS A 59 -8.42 -10.79 6.41
CA LYS A 59 -8.63 -11.28 7.78
C LYS A 59 -8.49 -10.20 8.84
N ILE A 60 -7.74 -9.14 8.55
CA ILE A 60 -7.40 -8.10 9.49
C ILE A 60 -7.88 -6.75 8.95
N GLU A 61 -9.00 -6.26 9.47
CA GLU A 61 -9.66 -5.02 9.01
C GLU A 61 -8.82 -3.75 9.20
N LEU A 62 -7.77 -3.82 10.03
CA LEU A 62 -6.84 -2.70 10.24
C LEU A 62 -5.98 -2.40 9.01
N ILE A 63 -5.83 -3.35 8.10
CA ILE A 63 -5.07 -3.20 6.86
C ILE A 63 -5.90 -2.36 5.88
N GLN A 64 -5.38 -1.19 5.52
CA GLN A 64 -6.03 -0.27 4.57
C GLN A 64 -5.69 -0.59 3.12
N ALA A 65 -4.48 -1.08 2.88
CA ALA A 65 -4.04 -1.54 1.57
C ALA A 65 -2.89 -2.55 1.75
N PHE A 66 -2.79 -3.46 0.80
CA PHE A 66 -1.74 -4.46 0.73
C PHE A 66 -1.26 -4.57 -0.71
N GLU A 67 0.02 -4.36 -0.93
CA GLU A 67 0.64 -4.57 -2.24
C GLU A 67 1.93 -5.37 -2.09
N TRP A 68 2.35 -6.06 -3.14
CA TRP A 68 3.57 -6.84 -3.11
C TRP A 68 4.13 -7.06 -4.51
N GLY A 69 5.39 -7.43 -4.58
CA GLY A 69 6.03 -7.77 -5.83
C GLY A 69 7.37 -8.47 -5.63
N VAL A 70 7.90 -8.97 -6.73
CA VAL A 70 9.22 -9.58 -6.81
C VAL A 70 10.21 -8.57 -7.36
N ASN A 71 11.40 -8.52 -6.75
CA ASN A 71 12.46 -7.62 -7.18
C ASN A 71 12.84 -7.84 -8.65
N ASN A 72 12.87 -6.77 -9.40
CA ASN A 72 13.32 -6.73 -10.79
C ASN A 72 14.37 -5.64 -11.04
N SER A 73 14.99 -5.09 -9.99
CA SER A 73 16.03 -4.07 -10.13
C SER A 73 17.29 -4.65 -10.78
N PRO A 74 17.84 -3.98 -11.81
CA PRO A 74 19.08 -4.40 -12.45
C PRO A 74 20.33 -3.99 -11.67
N GLU A 75 20.20 -3.26 -10.55
CA GLU A 75 21.33 -2.66 -9.82
C GLU A 75 22.11 -3.67 -8.97
N ASN A 76 21.56 -4.86 -8.71
CA ASN A 76 22.15 -5.90 -7.83
C ASN A 76 22.42 -5.43 -6.39
N LEU A 77 21.56 -4.54 -5.86
CA LEU A 77 21.69 -3.95 -4.53
C LEU A 77 20.68 -4.50 -3.52
N SER A 78 19.95 -5.55 -3.88
CA SER A 78 18.89 -6.11 -3.02
C SER A 78 19.40 -6.97 -1.86
N ASN A 79 20.70 -7.27 -1.81
CA ASN A 79 21.29 -8.14 -0.77
C ASN A 79 20.60 -9.51 -0.61
N GLY A 80 20.04 -10.04 -1.70
CA GLY A 80 19.33 -11.31 -1.71
C GLY A 80 17.87 -11.22 -1.27
N LEU A 81 17.35 -10.02 -1.03
CA LEU A 81 15.92 -9.79 -0.78
C LEU A 81 15.19 -9.75 -2.12
N THR A 82 14.21 -10.63 -2.29
CA THR A 82 13.54 -10.84 -3.58
C THR A 82 12.06 -10.49 -3.57
N HIS A 83 11.41 -10.57 -2.43
CA HIS A 83 9.98 -10.29 -2.29
C HIS A 83 9.78 -9.07 -1.40
N CYS A 84 8.98 -8.13 -1.87
CA CYS A 84 8.64 -6.91 -1.14
C CYS A 84 7.13 -6.85 -0.94
N PHE A 85 6.73 -6.59 0.30
CA PHE A 85 5.34 -6.42 0.71
C PHE A 85 5.19 -5.06 1.39
N THR A 86 4.18 -4.30 0.99
CA THR A 86 3.88 -3.01 1.60
C THR A 86 2.46 -3.02 2.14
N ILE A 87 2.34 -2.92 3.44
CA ILE A 87 1.08 -2.88 4.14
C ILE A 87 0.84 -1.44 4.61
N THR A 88 -0.36 -0.93 4.40
CA THR A 88 -0.74 0.43 4.77
C THR A 88 -1.66 0.42 5.97
N PHE A 89 -1.36 1.27 6.95
CA PHE A 89 -2.18 1.50 8.14
C PHE A 89 -2.51 2.99 8.30
N ASN A 90 -3.61 3.30 8.97
CA ASN A 90 -4.00 4.67 9.28
C ASN A 90 -3.23 5.26 10.48
N SER A 91 -2.68 4.40 11.34
CA SER A 91 -1.98 4.80 12.56
C SER A 91 -0.95 3.78 13.03
N GLU A 92 -0.06 4.20 13.92
CA GLU A 92 0.85 3.28 14.62
C GLU A 92 0.08 2.32 15.53
N ALA A 93 -1.01 2.78 16.14
CA ALA A 93 -1.84 1.93 16.99
C ALA A 93 -2.47 0.78 16.18
N ASP A 94 -2.91 1.03 14.95
CA ASP A 94 -3.44 -0.01 14.05
C ASP A 94 -2.35 -1.01 13.66
N ARG A 95 -1.13 -0.53 13.32
CA ARG A 95 0.01 -1.40 13.06
C ARG A 95 0.36 -2.25 14.28
N ASP A 96 0.40 -1.66 15.48
CA ASP A 96 0.74 -2.39 16.69
C ASP A 96 -0.30 -3.46 17.03
N ALA A 97 -1.58 -3.14 16.84
CA ALA A 97 -2.68 -4.11 16.97
C ALA A 97 -2.59 -5.22 15.91
N TYR A 98 -2.21 -4.90 14.67
CA TYR A 98 -1.93 -5.89 13.62
C TYR A 98 -0.81 -6.85 14.03
N LEU A 99 0.31 -6.35 14.56
CA LEU A 99 1.44 -7.18 14.99
C LEU A 99 1.07 -8.21 16.07
N THR A 100 0.09 -7.89 16.91
CA THR A 100 -0.39 -8.77 17.98
C THR A 100 -1.63 -9.59 17.60
N HIS A 101 -2.19 -9.36 16.41
CA HIS A 101 -3.39 -10.02 15.94
C HIS A 101 -3.19 -11.54 15.79
N PRO A 102 -4.15 -12.38 16.19
CA PRO A 102 -4.03 -13.86 16.09
C PRO A 102 -3.68 -14.35 14.68
N ASP A 103 -4.29 -13.78 13.63
CA ASP A 103 -4.00 -14.17 12.25
C ASP A 103 -2.59 -13.77 11.81
N HIS A 104 -2.07 -12.62 12.27
CA HIS A 104 -0.68 -12.26 12.04
C HIS A 104 0.28 -13.24 12.73
N LYS A 105 0.01 -13.61 13.98
CA LYS A 105 0.81 -14.60 14.72
C LYS A 105 0.80 -15.97 14.03
N ALA A 106 -0.35 -16.39 13.53
CA ALA A 106 -0.47 -17.63 12.77
C ALA A 106 0.35 -17.60 11.46
N PHE A 107 0.35 -16.45 10.78
CA PHE A 107 1.20 -16.22 9.61
C PHE A 107 2.69 -16.30 9.98
N VAL A 108 3.11 -15.60 11.03
CA VAL A 108 4.52 -15.60 11.49
C VAL A 108 5.00 -17.01 11.81
N ALA A 109 4.14 -17.87 12.35
CA ALA A 109 4.47 -19.28 12.62
C ALA A 109 4.80 -20.07 11.35
N LEU A 110 4.33 -19.65 10.16
CA LEU A 110 4.68 -20.27 8.88
C LEU A 110 6.08 -19.90 8.39
N LEU A 111 6.71 -18.87 8.97
CA LEU A 111 8.01 -18.36 8.53
C LEU A 111 9.18 -19.20 9.03
N ASN A 112 8.95 -20.34 9.61
CA ASN A 112 9.98 -21.30 10.02
C ASN A 112 9.83 -22.59 9.20
N PRO A 113 10.84 -23.02 8.41
CA PRO A 113 12.22 -22.53 8.29
C PRO A 113 12.46 -21.42 7.24
N ALA A 114 11.46 -20.93 6.57
CA ALA A 114 11.61 -19.95 5.49
C ALA A 114 10.67 -18.75 5.66
N PRO A 115 11.09 -17.51 5.33
CA PRO A 115 12.29 -17.08 4.58
C PRO A 115 13.59 -17.11 5.41
N ASP A 116 14.74 -17.04 4.71
CA ASP A 116 16.08 -16.98 5.32
C ASP A 116 16.41 -15.58 5.85
N LYS A 117 15.96 -14.55 5.14
CA LYS A 117 16.15 -13.14 5.48
C LYS A 117 14.81 -12.44 5.57
N VAL A 118 14.65 -11.66 6.61
CA VAL A 118 13.50 -10.77 6.80
C VAL A 118 14.02 -9.39 7.15
N THR A 119 13.55 -8.38 6.42
CA THR A 119 13.82 -6.98 6.73
C THR A 119 12.50 -6.23 6.83
N VAL A 120 12.34 -5.43 7.87
CA VAL A 120 11.13 -4.63 8.09
C VAL A 120 11.53 -3.18 8.24
N VAL A 121 10.83 -2.30 7.52
CA VAL A 121 10.98 -0.85 7.62
C VAL A 121 9.60 -0.20 7.67
N ASP A 122 9.39 0.64 8.64
CA ASP A 122 8.15 1.42 8.79
C ASP A 122 8.44 2.90 8.58
N TYR A 123 7.52 3.59 7.89
CA TYR A 123 7.62 5.03 7.71
C TYR A 123 6.24 5.67 7.45
N TRP A 124 6.13 6.94 7.83
CA TRP A 124 5.01 7.77 7.40
C TRP A 124 5.25 8.25 5.97
N ALA A 125 4.30 7.95 5.07
CA ALA A 125 4.42 8.39 3.69
C ALA A 125 4.33 9.91 3.61
N THR A 126 5.37 10.53 3.03
CA THR A 126 5.42 11.96 2.72
C THR A 126 5.29 12.16 1.22
N LYS A 127 4.64 13.27 0.81
CA LYS A 127 4.56 13.68 -0.60
C LYS A 127 5.65 14.68 -0.92
#